data_f2f577b9274ec440fad7f20e0df4becd
#
_entry.id   f2f577b9274ec440fad7f20e0df4becd
#
_cell.length_a   1.000
_cell.length_b   1.000
_cell.length_c   1.000
_cell.angle_alpha   90.00
_cell.angle_beta   90.00
_cell.angle_gamma   90.00
#
_symmetry.space_group_name_H-M   'P 1'
#
loop_
_entity.id
_entity.type
_entity.pdbx_description
1 polymer ?
#
loop_
_entity_poly.entity_id
_entity_poly.type
_entity_poly.pdbx_seq_one_letter_code
_entity_poly.pdbx_strand_id
1 'polypeptide(L)'
;MASTYTPLGVELQATGENAGTWGTKTNTNLQLIEQIAGGFIQKSIAGGAQTTALAVSDGSLNAELAHRMIEFTGTITGNQIVTIPLDVQTFYILKNSTSGAYTVQFKYASGSGDTFTFAATNKKTAIVQATASDSTNPNIIEIQTGGDVVDDTSPQLGGDLDTNSFNIAFDDAHGINDENGNE
;
A
#
# COMPACT_ATOMS: atom_id res chain seq x y z
N MET A 1 10.22 5.74 -35.05
CA MET A 1 9.02 5.47 -34.21
C MET A 1 9.38 5.93 -32.81
N ALA A 2 8.54 6.70 -32.14
CA ALA A 2 8.87 7.22 -30.80
C ALA A 2 8.82 6.08 -29.75
N SER A 3 9.71 6.13 -28.76
CA SER A 3 9.66 5.26 -27.59
C SER A 3 8.32 5.43 -26.85
N THR A 4 7.86 4.38 -26.18
CA THR A 4 6.69 4.37 -25.31
C THR A 4 7.13 4.01 -23.89
N TYR A 5 6.21 4.05 -22.93
CA TYR A 5 6.53 3.79 -21.54
C TYR A 5 5.55 2.79 -20.93
N THR A 6 6.02 2.02 -19.96
CA THR A 6 5.16 1.19 -19.14
C THR A 6 4.36 2.05 -18.14
N PRO A 7 3.27 1.53 -17.52
CA PRO A 7 2.53 2.26 -16.49
C PRO A 7 3.35 2.73 -15.27
N LEU A 8 4.56 2.19 -15.08
CA LEU A 8 5.50 2.63 -14.04
C LEU A 8 6.69 3.42 -14.60
N GLY A 9 6.61 3.91 -15.84
CA GLY A 9 7.55 4.84 -16.41
C GLY A 9 8.84 4.23 -17.01
N VAL A 10 8.93 2.90 -17.16
CA VAL A 10 10.08 2.24 -17.84
C VAL A 10 9.97 2.46 -19.34
N GLU A 11 11.02 2.96 -19.98
CA GLU A 11 11.04 3.24 -21.41
C GLU A 11 11.13 1.95 -22.25
N LEU A 12 10.19 1.80 -23.16
CA LEU A 12 10.20 0.78 -24.22
C LEU A 12 10.82 1.39 -25.46
N GLN A 13 12.12 1.18 -25.63
CA GLN A 13 12.90 1.82 -26.69
C GLN A 13 12.46 1.35 -28.08
N ALA A 14 12.13 2.27 -28.97
CA ALA A 14 11.82 1.98 -30.34
C ALA A 14 13.10 1.72 -31.15
N THR A 15 13.01 0.82 -32.15
CA THR A 15 14.14 0.51 -33.03
C THR A 15 14.63 1.75 -33.77
N GLY A 16 15.93 2.02 -33.69
CA GLY A 16 16.59 3.18 -34.32
C GLY A 16 16.48 4.49 -33.55
N GLU A 17 15.77 4.49 -32.39
CA GLU A 17 15.74 5.63 -31.50
C GLU A 17 16.89 5.55 -30.48
N ASN A 18 17.16 6.69 -29.80
CA ASN A 18 18.20 6.78 -28.76
C ASN A 18 19.64 6.55 -29.32
N ALA A 19 19.89 6.75 -30.59
CA ALA A 19 21.24 6.66 -31.15
C ALA A 19 22.19 7.61 -30.38
N GLY A 20 23.26 7.03 -29.82
CA GLY A 20 24.23 7.77 -28.99
C GLY A 20 23.81 7.96 -27.52
N THR A 21 22.56 7.67 -27.14
CA THR A 21 22.05 7.83 -25.78
C THR A 21 21.47 6.52 -25.20
N TRP A 22 21.43 5.44 -25.98
CA TRP A 22 20.83 4.16 -25.57
C TRP A 22 21.41 3.62 -24.25
N GLY A 23 22.72 3.79 -24.01
CA GLY A 23 23.35 3.34 -22.77
C GLY A 23 22.82 4.09 -21.54
N THR A 24 22.64 5.41 -21.66
CA THR A 24 22.02 6.20 -20.58
C THR A 24 20.58 5.80 -20.32
N LYS A 25 19.80 5.60 -21.38
CA LYS A 25 18.40 5.15 -21.28
C LYS A 25 18.28 3.77 -20.65
N THR A 26 19.15 2.84 -21.06
CA THR A 26 19.21 1.50 -20.47
C THR A 26 19.55 1.55 -18.98
N ASN A 27 20.55 2.36 -18.59
CA ASN A 27 20.90 2.52 -17.18
C ASN A 27 19.76 3.13 -16.35
N THR A 28 19.07 4.14 -16.88
CA THR A 28 17.87 4.71 -16.21
C THR A 28 16.78 3.66 -16.04
N ASN A 29 16.52 2.84 -17.05
CA ASN A 29 15.55 1.74 -16.96
C ASN A 29 15.94 0.71 -15.91
N LEU A 30 17.22 0.33 -15.81
CA LEU A 30 17.70 -0.61 -14.78
C LEU A 30 17.51 -0.03 -13.38
N GLN A 31 17.79 1.26 -13.19
CA GLN A 31 17.56 1.95 -11.91
C GLN A 31 16.07 2.07 -11.58
N LEU A 32 15.20 2.32 -12.55
CA LEU A 32 13.75 2.30 -12.37
C LEU A 32 13.26 0.91 -11.93
N ILE A 33 13.75 -0.16 -12.58
CA ILE A 33 13.42 -1.53 -12.20
C ILE A 33 13.87 -1.84 -10.76
N GLU A 34 15.05 -1.37 -10.35
CA GLU A 34 15.53 -1.49 -8.97
C GLU A 34 14.61 -0.76 -7.98
N GLN A 35 14.19 0.46 -8.29
CA GLN A 35 13.24 1.22 -7.47
C GLN A 35 11.87 0.51 -7.38
N ILE A 36 11.36 0.01 -8.51
CA ILE A 36 10.11 -0.74 -8.55
C ILE A 36 10.21 -2.04 -7.73
N ALA A 37 11.37 -2.68 -7.70
CA ALA A 37 11.59 -3.91 -6.95
C ALA A 37 11.67 -3.68 -5.44
N GLY A 38 12.36 -2.62 -4.97
CA GLY A 38 12.65 -2.43 -3.54
C GLY A 38 12.86 -0.98 -3.09
N GLY A 39 12.60 0.01 -3.95
CA GLY A 39 12.81 1.43 -3.62
C GLY A 39 11.88 1.95 -2.53
N PHE A 40 12.37 2.94 -1.80
CA PHE A 40 11.66 3.64 -0.72
C PHE A 40 11.62 5.14 -1.01
N ILE A 41 10.45 5.75 -0.79
CA ILE A 41 10.27 7.20 -0.88
C ILE A 41 9.35 7.71 0.23
N GLN A 42 9.59 8.95 0.66
CA GLN A 42 8.68 9.68 1.55
C GLN A 42 7.87 10.70 0.76
N LYS A 43 6.58 10.77 1.07
CA LYS A 43 5.67 11.79 0.52
C LYS A 43 4.99 12.53 1.66
N SER A 44 5.23 13.83 1.74
CA SER A 44 4.46 14.68 2.65
C SER A 44 3.05 14.90 2.12
N ILE A 45 2.06 14.64 2.99
CA ILE A 45 0.64 14.92 2.76
C ILE A 45 0.09 15.85 3.85
N ALA A 46 0.95 16.71 4.39
CA ALA A 46 0.61 17.65 5.47
C ALA A 46 -0.49 18.62 5.05
N GLY A 47 -1.32 19.04 6.02
CA GLY A 47 -2.34 20.06 5.80
C GLY A 47 -3.76 19.63 6.13
N GLY A 48 -4.72 20.45 5.73
CA GLY A 48 -6.16 20.18 5.85
C GLY A 48 -6.63 19.04 4.94
N ALA A 49 -7.93 18.78 4.92
CA ALA A 49 -8.50 17.76 4.03
C ALA A 49 -8.18 18.10 2.57
N GLN A 50 -7.52 17.15 1.89
CA GLN A 50 -7.09 17.35 0.49
C GLN A 50 -6.92 16.01 -0.23
N THR A 51 -6.79 16.11 -1.55
CA THR A 51 -6.39 15.00 -2.42
C THR A 51 -4.98 15.24 -2.95
N THR A 52 -4.08 14.26 -2.74
CA THR A 52 -2.72 14.23 -3.26
C THR A 52 -2.63 13.16 -4.34
N ALA A 53 -2.41 13.57 -5.58
CA ALA A 53 -2.14 12.63 -6.67
C ALA A 53 -0.67 12.21 -6.65
N LEU A 54 -0.41 10.92 -6.59
CA LEU A 54 0.92 10.37 -6.84
C LEU A 54 1.11 10.19 -8.34
N ALA A 55 2.32 10.43 -8.80
CA ALA A 55 2.64 10.43 -10.22
C ALA A 55 3.60 9.31 -10.60
N VAL A 56 3.47 8.84 -11.84
CA VAL A 56 4.53 8.21 -12.61
C VAL A 56 5.20 9.30 -13.45
N SER A 57 6.48 9.19 -13.65
CA SER A 57 7.23 10.10 -14.54
C SER A 57 8.05 9.27 -15.52
N ASP A 58 7.67 9.33 -16.77
CA ASP A 58 8.24 8.55 -17.86
C ASP A 58 9.75 8.76 -17.98
N GLY A 59 10.52 7.68 -17.85
CA GLY A 59 11.98 7.70 -17.91
C GLY A 59 12.65 8.50 -16.79
N SER A 60 12.00 8.74 -15.66
CA SER A 60 12.53 9.51 -14.54
C SER A 60 12.54 8.72 -13.23
N LEU A 61 13.63 8.85 -12.45
CA LEU A 61 13.90 8.05 -11.26
C LEU A 61 13.13 8.50 -10.01
N ASN A 62 12.57 9.64 -9.88
CA ASN A 62 12.08 10.14 -8.59
C ASN A 62 10.55 10.22 -8.47
N ALA A 63 9.83 9.54 -9.36
CA ALA A 63 8.37 9.45 -9.27
C ALA A 63 7.96 8.57 -8.08
N GLU A 64 6.97 8.99 -7.31
CA GLU A 64 6.54 8.27 -6.11
C GLU A 64 6.12 6.84 -6.44
N LEU A 65 5.37 6.65 -7.52
CA LEU A 65 4.83 5.33 -7.90
C LEU A 65 5.87 4.36 -8.49
N ALA A 66 7.08 4.84 -8.79
CA ALA A 66 8.20 3.98 -9.17
C ALA A 66 8.91 3.35 -7.96
N HIS A 67 8.43 3.58 -6.73
CA HIS A 67 9.02 3.00 -5.52
C HIS A 67 8.08 1.94 -4.92
N ARG A 68 8.68 0.86 -4.42
CA ARG A 68 7.92 -0.22 -3.79
C ARG A 68 7.32 0.19 -2.45
N MET A 69 8.07 0.97 -1.66
CA MET A 69 7.64 1.45 -0.36
C MET A 69 7.41 2.96 -0.39
N ILE A 70 6.24 3.39 0.04
CA ILE A 70 5.85 4.80 0.12
C ILE A 70 5.47 5.11 1.57
N GLU A 71 6.18 6.04 2.19
CA GLU A 71 5.87 6.54 3.53
C GLU A 71 5.17 7.89 3.45
N PHE A 72 3.93 7.95 3.94
CA PHE A 72 3.20 9.21 4.09
C PHE A 72 3.61 9.92 5.37
N THR A 73 4.00 11.17 5.27
CA THR A 73 4.54 11.97 6.38
C THR A 73 3.81 13.31 6.50
N GLY A 74 4.09 14.03 7.59
CA GLY A 74 3.60 15.38 7.84
C GLY A 74 2.46 15.45 8.85
N THR A 75 2.19 16.65 9.33
CA THR A 75 1.07 16.95 10.24
C THR A 75 -0.20 17.18 9.42
N ILE A 76 -1.19 16.31 9.59
CA ILE A 76 -2.48 16.42 8.92
C ILE A 76 -3.54 16.96 9.88
N THR A 77 -4.35 17.89 9.41
CA THR A 77 -5.45 18.53 10.16
C THR A 77 -6.82 18.28 9.53
N GLY A 78 -6.89 17.30 8.58
CA GLY A 78 -8.09 16.82 7.93
C GLY A 78 -7.81 15.48 7.21
N ASN A 79 -8.90 14.79 6.83
CA ASN A 79 -8.79 13.52 6.12
C ASN A 79 -8.06 13.69 4.78
N GLN A 80 -7.13 12.79 4.49
CA GLN A 80 -6.33 12.81 3.28
C GLN A 80 -6.80 11.74 2.30
N ILE A 81 -6.81 12.08 1.02
CA ILE A 81 -7.01 11.14 -0.08
C ILE A 81 -5.72 11.13 -0.90
N VAL A 82 -5.15 9.96 -1.11
CA VAL A 82 -3.99 9.75 -1.98
C VAL A 82 -4.44 8.94 -3.18
N THR A 83 -4.17 9.43 -4.39
CA THR A 83 -4.65 8.78 -5.62
C THR A 83 -3.52 8.33 -6.52
N ILE A 84 -3.78 7.27 -7.29
CA ILE A 84 -2.89 6.72 -8.32
C ILE A 84 -3.62 6.64 -9.68
N PRO A 85 -2.91 6.64 -10.82
CA PRO A 85 -3.49 6.43 -12.15
C PRO A 85 -4.16 5.06 -12.29
N LEU A 86 -5.17 4.96 -13.18
CA LEU A 86 -6.00 3.75 -13.35
C LEU A 86 -5.26 2.54 -13.93
N ASP A 87 -4.16 2.76 -14.64
CA ASP A 87 -3.36 1.73 -15.32
C ASP A 87 -2.21 1.20 -14.47
N VAL A 88 -2.00 1.73 -13.28
CA VAL A 88 -0.95 1.27 -12.35
C VAL A 88 -1.37 -0.07 -11.75
N GLN A 89 -0.61 -1.13 -12.09
CA GLN A 89 -0.79 -2.48 -11.59
C GLN A 89 0.47 -2.95 -10.87
N THR A 90 0.42 -3.03 -9.54
CA THR A 90 1.53 -3.50 -8.71
C THR A 90 1.07 -3.68 -7.27
N PHE A 91 1.94 -4.11 -6.39
CA PHE A 91 1.70 -4.00 -4.95
C PHE A 91 2.61 -2.93 -4.34
N TYR A 92 2.13 -2.28 -3.29
CA TYR A 92 2.87 -1.29 -2.51
C TYR A 92 2.93 -1.67 -1.04
N ILE A 93 4.03 -1.32 -0.40
CA ILE A 93 4.15 -1.27 1.05
C ILE A 93 3.93 0.19 1.45
N LEU A 94 2.77 0.48 2.03
CA LEU A 94 2.39 1.82 2.46
C LEU A 94 2.62 1.96 3.95
N LYS A 95 3.34 3.01 4.37
CA LYS A 95 3.54 3.33 5.77
C LYS A 95 2.91 4.68 6.10
N ASN A 96 2.04 4.71 7.10
CA ASN A 96 1.46 5.94 7.59
C ASN A 96 2.24 6.46 8.80
N SER A 97 3.07 7.48 8.59
CA SER A 97 3.84 8.20 9.62
C SER A 97 3.34 9.64 9.81
N THR A 98 2.11 9.94 9.38
CA THR A 98 1.53 11.26 9.62
C THR A 98 1.22 11.47 11.10
N SER A 99 1.26 12.71 11.57
CA SER A 99 0.70 13.12 12.86
C SER A 99 -0.71 13.70 12.67
N GLY A 100 -1.55 13.60 13.70
CA GLY A 100 -2.96 14.01 13.66
C GLY A 100 -3.91 12.81 13.54
N ALA A 101 -5.11 12.93 14.12
CA ALA A 101 -6.11 11.85 14.20
C ALA A 101 -7.09 11.95 13.03
N TYR A 102 -6.58 11.77 11.83
CA TYR A 102 -7.36 11.79 10.58
C TYR A 102 -7.04 10.59 9.73
N THR A 103 -7.95 10.20 8.85
CA THR A 103 -7.80 9.07 7.93
C THR A 103 -6.89 9.42 6.76
N VAL A 104 -6.21 8.40 6.22
CA VAL A 104 -5.49 8.48 4.95
C VAL A 104 -6.04 7.39 4.04
N GLN A 105 -6.79 7.78 3.02
CA GLN A 105 -7.36 6.86 2.02
C GLN A 105 -6.43 6.77 0.82
N PHE A 106 -6.13 5.54 0.38
CA PHE A 106 -5.39 5.25 -0.84
C PHE A 106 -6.31 4.61 -1.87
N LYS A 107 -6.41 5.20 -3.05
CA LYS A 107 -7.37 4.78 -4.08
C LYS A 107 -6.90 5.14 -5.49
N TYR A 108 -7.56 4.60 -6.49
CA TYR A 108 -7.41 5.09 -7.85
C TYR A 108 -8.04 6.49 -8.04
N ALA A 109 -7.54 7.24 -9.02
CA ALA A 109 -7.95 8.63 -9.25
C ALA A 109 -9.44 8.78 -9.58
N SER A 110 -10.05 7.75 -10.16
CA SER A 110 -11.49 7.69 -10.45
C SER A 110 -12.01 6.25 -10.29
N GLY A 111 -13.31 6.08 -10.53
CA GLY A 111 -13.98 4.78 -10.40
C GLY A 111 -14.52 4.52 -9.00
N SER A 112 -15.30 3.43 -8.90
CA SER A 112 -15.98 2.97 -7.68
C SER A 112 -15.41 1.65 -7.14
N GLY A 113 -14.21 1.24 -7.58
CA GLY A 113 -13.53 0.07 -7.05
C GLY A 113 -13.12 0.22 -5.57
N ASP A 114 -12.72 -0.87 -4.96
CA ASP A 114 -12.33 -0.91 -3.56
C ASP A 114 -11.14 0.02 -3.28
N THR A 115 -11.11 0.53 -2.06
CA THR A 115 -10.09 1.48 -1.60
C THR A 115 -9.50 1.01 -0.27
N PHE A 116 -8.24 1.33 -0.03
CA PHE A 116 -7.61 1.09 1.27
C PHE A 116 -7.62 2.37 2.12
N THR A 117 -7.91 2.26 3.42
CA THR A 117 -7.94 3.41 4.32
C THR A 117 -7.22 3.11 5.63
N PHE A 118 -6.20 3.87 5.94
CA PHE A 118 -5.66 3.93 7.29
C PHE A 118 -6.65 4.63 8.21
N ALA A 119 -7.06 3.97 9.29
CA ALA A 119 -7.90 4.57 10.32
C ALA A 119 -7.18 5.77 10.98
N ALA A 120 -7.95 6.70 11.53
CA ALA A 120 -7.44 7.96 12.05
C ALA A 120 -6.34 7.80 13.12
N THR A 121 -6.45 6.76 13.94
CA THR A 121 -5.52 6.47 15.05
C THR A 121 -4.56 5.33 14.77
N ASN A 122 -4.72 4.61 13.66
CA ASN A 122 -3.88 3.47 13.33
C ASN A 122 -2.75 3.86 12.38
N LYS A 123 -1.59 4.16 12.96
CA LYS A 123 -0.35 4.53 12.22
C LYS A 123 0.48 3.28 11.93
N LYS A 124 -0.02 2.43 11.03
CA LYS A 124 0.57 1.13 10.67
C LYS A 124 1.32 1.16 9.34
N THR A 125 1.98 0.06 9.04
CA THR A 125 2.41 -0.32 7.69
C THR A 125 1.41 -1.33 7.14
N ALA A 126 1.04 -1.20 5.88
CA ALA A 126 0.14 -2.11 5.19
C ALA A 126 0.72 -2.50 3.81
N ILE A 127 0.42 -3.70 3.37
CA ILE A 127 0.71 -4.12 1.99
C ILE A 127 -0.61 -4.06 1.22
N VAL A 128 -0.62 -3.35 0.11
CA VAL A 128 -1.79 -3.22 -0.75
C VAL A 128 -1.47 -3.62 -2.17
N GLN A 129 -2.43 -4.26 -2.84
CA GLN A 129 -2.38 -4.56 -4.26
C GLN A 129 -3.24 -3.55 -5.02
N ALA A 130 -2.64 -2.86 -5.98
CA ALA A 130 -3.31 -2.08 -7.00
C ALA A 130 -3.53 -2.99 -8.21
N THR A 131 -4.79 -3.29 -8.53
CA THR A 131 -5.11 -4.39 -9.46
C THR A 131 -5.09 -3.98 -10.92
N ALA A 132 -5.46 -2.74 -11.25
CA ALA A 132 -5.75 -2.29 -12.62
C ALA A 132 -6.55 -3.33 -13.45
N SER A 133 -7.37 -4.14 -12.75
CA SER A 133 -8.12 -5.25 -13.37
C SER A 133 -9.29 -4.79 -14.24
N ASP A 134 -9.71 -3.57 -14.03
CA ASP A 134 -10.78 -2.88 -14.76
C ASP A 134 -10.31 -1.45 -15.01
N SER A 135 -10.28 -1.03 -16.26
CA SER A 135 -9.88 0.34 -16.64
C SER A 135 -10.82 1.44 -16.13
N THR A 136 -11.99 1.07 -15.61
CA THR A 136 -13.02 1.98 -15.10
C THR A 136 -13.09 1.97 -13.57
N ASN A 137 -13.08 0.78 -12.95
CA ASN A 137 -13.25 0.57 -11.51
C ASN A 137 -12.20 -0.40 -10.93
N PRO A 138 -10.91 -0.12 -11.07
CA PRO A 138 -9.88 -0.98 -10.50
C PRO A 138 -9.87 -0.90 -8.97
N ASN A 139 -9.39 -1.96 -8.32
CA ASN A 139 -9.46 -2.13 -6.87
C ASN A 139 -8.10 -1.94 -6.20
N ILE A 140 -8.10 -1.35 -5.01
CA ILE A 140 -6.99 -1.40 -4.05
C ILE A 140 -7.37 -2.38 -2.94
N ILE A 141 -6.63 -3.47 -2.84
CA ILE A 141 -6.91 -4.57 -1.92
C ILE A 141 -5.79 -4.63 -0.88
N GLU A 142 -6.13 -4.62 0.42
CA GLU A 142 -5.14 -4.90 1.47
C GLU A 142 -4.78 -6.38 1.46
N ILE A 143 -3.48 -6.68 1.41
CA ILE A 143 -2.97 -8.05 1.54
C ILE A 143 -2.79 -8.31 3.03
N GLN A 144 -3.62 -9.16 3.59
CA GLN A 144 -3.52 -9.58 4.98
C GLN A 144 -2.26 -10.43 5.18
N THR A 145 -1.37 -10.00 6.07
CA THR A 145 -0.09 -10.68 6.35
C THR A 145 -0.12 -11.54 7.62
N GLY A 146 -1.24 -11.54 8.33
CA GLY A 146 -1.47 -12.37 9.51
C GLY A 146 -2.97 -12.63 9.66
N GLY A 147 -3.34 -13.83 10.07
CA GLY A 147 -4.72 -14.13 10.45
C GLY A 147 -5.07 -13.35 11.71
N ASP A 148 -6.18 -12.63 11.71
CA ASP A 148 -6.81 -12.19 12.95
C ASP A 148 -7.39 -13.42 13.64
N VAL A 149 -7.22 -13.52 14.96
CA VAL A 149 -7.84 -14.60 15.75
C VAL A 149 -9.37 -14.62 15.56
N VAL A 150 -9.97 -13.48 15.22
CA VAL A 150 -11.41 -13.36 14.91
C VAL A 150 -11.80 -14.13 13.63
N ASP A 151 -10.90 -14.26 12.67
CA ASP A 151 -11.15 -14.96 11.40
C ASP A 151 -10.82 -16.47 11.49
N ASP A 152 -10.17 -16.90 12.57
CA ASP A 152 -9.87 -18.31 12.81
C ASP A 152 -11.03 -18.96 13.59
N THR A 153 -11.78 -19.81 12.93
CA THR A 153 -12.90 -20.55 13.53
C THR A 153 -12.45 -21.65 14.50
N SER A 154 -11.16 -21.93 14.57
CA SER A 154 -10.56 -22.94 15.47
C SER A 154 -9.18 -22.50 15.96
N PRO A 155 -9.08 -21.33 16.61
CA PRO A 155 -7.80 -20.77 17.00
C PRO A 155 -7.09 -21.69 18.00
N GLN A 156 -5.84 -22.07 17.68
CA GLN A 156 -4.99 -22.88 18.55
C GLN A 156 -3.80 -22.03 19.01
N LEU A 157 -3.63 -21.91 20.32
CA LEU A 157 -2.44 -21.29 20.90
C LEU A 157 -1.37 -22.36 21.01
N GLY A 158 -0.21 -22.15 20.37
CA GLY A 158 0.92 -23.08 20.39
C GLY A 158 1.66 -23.13 21.75
N GLY A 159 1.17 -22.45 22.77
CA GLY A 159 1.72 -22.36 24.12
C GLY A 159 0.72 -21.73 25.07
N ASP A 160 1.13 -21.47 26.29
CA ASP A 160 0.29 -20.84 27.29
C ASP A 160 -0.15 -19.43 26.86
N LEU A 161 -1.42 -19.07 27.13
CA LEU A 161 -1.92 -17.73 26.90
C LEU A 161 -1.41 -16.80 28.01
N ASP A 162 -0.42 -15.97 27.69
CA ASP A 162 0.00 -14.87 28.56
C ASP A 162 -0.90 -13.66 28.32
N THR A 163 -1.75 -13.36 29.27
CA THR A 163 -2.68 -12.21 29.19
C THR A 163 -2.04 -10.89 29.60
N ASN A 164 -0.74 -10.88 29.91
CA ASN A 164 0.01 -9.69 30.34
C ASN A 164 -0.74 -8.83 31.38
N SER A 165 -1.34 -9.49 32.37
CA SER A 165 -2.15 -8.90 33.46
C SER A 165 -3.51 -8.34 33.04
N PHE A 166 -3.99 -8.63 31.84
CA PHE A 166 -5.37 -8.32 31.43
C PHE A 166 -6.30 -9.50 31.74
N ASN A 167 -7.55 -9.18 32.05
CA ASN A 167 -8.57 -10.20 32.26
C ASN A 167 -9.04 -10.81 30.93
N ILE A 168 -9.28 -12.12 30.94
CA ILE A 168 -10.03 -12.75 29.87
C ILE A 168 -11.53 -12.63 30.26
N ALA A 169 -12.31 -11.92 29.42
CA ALA A 169 -13.74 -11.79 29.59
C ALA A 169 -14.47 -12.87 28.77
N PHE A 170 -15.30 -13.65 29.43
CA PHE A 170 -16.26 -14.56 28.79
C PHE A 170 -17.63 -13.91 28.85
N ASP A 171 -18.48 -14.13 27.85
CA ASP A 171 -19.90 -13.81 28.00
C ASP A 171 -20.61 -14.82 28.88
N ASP A 172 -21.84 -14.51 29.33
CA ASP A 172 -22.59 -15.31 30.32
C ASP A 172 -22.89 -16.74 29.86
N ALA A 173 -22.63 -17.10 28.61
CA ALA A 173 -22.97 -18.41 28.04
C ALA A 173 -21.73 -19.30 27.78
N HIS A 174 -20.51 -18.80 28.02
CA HIS A 174 -19.27 -19.49 27.67
C HIS A 174 -18.31 -19.55 28.85
N GLY A 175 -17.67 -20.68 29.05
CA GLY A 175 -16.69 -20.95 30.11
C GLY A 175 -15.42 -21.56 29.54
N ILE A 176 -14.44 -21.77 30.41
CA ILE A 176 -13.23 -22.54 30.08
C ILE A 176 -13.52 -23.98 30.46
N ASN A 177 -13.57 -24.87 29.48
CA ASN A 177 -13.71 -26.30 29.70
C ASN A 177 -12.37 -27.01 29.48
N ASP A 178 -12.01 -27.96 30.31
CA ASP A 178 -10.95 -28.92 30.01
C ASP A 178 -11.42 -29.93 28.94
N GLU A 179 -10.52 -30.77 28.44
CA GLU A 179 -10.84 -31.80 27.44
C GLU A 179 -11.90 -32.80 27.88
N ASN A 180 -12.23 -32.84 29.18
CA ASN A 180 -13.23 -33.71 29.78
C ASN A 180 -14.56 -32.98 30.05
N GLY A 181 -14.67 -31.69 29.65
CA GLY A 181 -15.88 -30.89 29.82
C GLY A 181 -16.13 -30.39 31.24
N ASN A 182 -15.08 -30.33 32.10
CA ASN A 182 -15.18 -29.74 33.44
C ASN A 182 -14.86 -28.25 33.39
N GLU A 183 -15.64 -27.44 34.12
CA GLU A 183 -15.43 -26.00 34.29
C GLU A 183 -14.44 -25.70 35.43
#